data_ab5e83a6bbfae59b0ed135b0a86100f0
#
_entry.id   ab5e83a6bbfae59b0ed135b0a86100f0
#
_cell.length_a   1.000
_cell.length_b   1.000
_cell.length_c   1.000
_cell.angle_alpha   90.00
_cell.angle_beta   90.00
_cell.angle_gamma   90.00
#
_symmetry.space_group_name_H-M   'P 1'
#
loop_
_entity.id
_entity.type
_entity.pdbx_description
1 polymer ?
#
loop_
_entity_poly.entity_id
_entity_poly.type
_entity_poly.pdbx_seq_one_letter_code
_entity_poly.pdbx_strand_id
1 'polypeptide(L)'
;TVIIDGRTCKACVPDTDLLDGRNIITVEGLTEWEEKVYTYAYGKAGAVQCGFCIPGMVMCTKALLDVNKEPTDEEIKYALRNNYCRCTGYVKIIDAVRIAAKVMQEGTLPEEINNDWHIGSRVARIDVGEKVLGTGKYPDDFYLDGMLYGSALRSKYPRARVLSIDKTKALALPGVEAVVTAEDIPGENKIGHLKHDQYTLIPIGGLTHYLGDAIALVAARDKETADKAAKLIQVEYEVLPHIHTIEEAAKPDAPKVFDEEENNICAYKHISRGN
;
A
#
# COMPACT_ATOMS: atom_id res chain seq x y z
N THR A 1 -8.85 9.02 9.17
CA THR A 1 -10.13 9.64 9.60
C THR A 1 -10.00 10.08 11.04
N VAL A 2 -10.49 11.27 11.35
CA VAL A 2 -10.59 11.84 12.70
C VAL A 2 -12.02 12.29 12.94
N ILE A 3 -12.38 12.54 14.18
CA ILE A 3 -13.64 13.19 14.55
C ILE A 3 -13.33 14.63 14.92
N ILE A 4 -14.02 15.59 14.29
CA ILE A 4 -13.93 17.01 14.59
C ILE A 4 -15.32 17.48 15.02
N ASP A 5 -15.46 17.97 16.25
CA ASP A 5 -16.74 18.40 16.82
C ASP A 5 -17.87 17.38 16.60
N GLY A 6 -17.59 16.09 16.84
CA GLY A 6 -18.54 14.98 16.71
C GLY A 6 -18.80 14.50 15.28
N ARG A 7 -18.12 15.04 14.26
CA ARG A 7 -18.29 14.62 12.86
C ARG A 7 -17.02 14.03 12.28
N THR A 8 -17.15 12.96 11.51
CA THR A 8 -16.01 12.35 10.83
C THR A 8 -15.47 13.23 9.72
N CYS A 9 -14.14 13.34 9.65
CA CYS A 9 -13.42 14.06 8.63
C CYS A 9 -12.14 13.31 8.23
N LYS A 10 -11.72 13.43 6.97
CA LYS A 10 -10.37 13.02 6.56
C LYS A 10 -9.37 14.06 7.06
N ALA A 11 -8.36 13.66 7.83
CA ALA A 11 -7.41 14.58 8.44
C ALA A 11 -6.62 15.46 7.44
N CYS A 12 -6.56 15.04 6.17
CA CYS A 12 -5.87 15.78 5.11
C CYS A 12 -6.75 16.82 4.37
N VAL A 13 -8.01 16.99 4.78
CA VAL A 13 -8.96 17.87 4.06
C VAL A 13 -9.09 19.27 4.68
N PRO A 14 -9.25 19.42 6.01
CA PRO A 14 -9.42 20.74 6.59
C PRO A 14 -8.11 21.53 6.62
N ASP A 15 -8.21 22.82 6.36
CA ASP A 15 -7.11 23.76 6.60
C ASP A 15 -6.83 23.85 8.09
N THR A 16 -5.56 23.84 8.47
CA THR A 16 -5.14 23.89 9.88
C THR A 16 -5.61 25.14 10.61
N ASP A 17 -5.70 26.25 9.90
CA ASP A 17 -6.18 27.54 10.46
C ASP A 17 -7.66 27.48 10.91
N LEU A 18 -8.44 26.55 10.36
CA LEU A 18 -9.84 26.33 10.72
C LEU A 18 -10.02 25.38 11.91
N LEU A 19 -8.94 24.82 12.42
CA LEU A 19 -8.96 23.83 13.50
C LEU A 19 -8.73 24.45 14.89
N ASP A 20 -8.38 25.72 14.96
CA ASP A 20 -8.21 26.41 16.24
C ASP A 20 -9.50 26.39 17.05
N GLY A 21 -9.40 25.97 18.32
CA GLY A 21 -10.54 25.85 19.24
C GLY A 21 -11.50 24.68 18.95
N ARG A 22 -11.21 23.81 17.97
CA ARG A 22 -12.02 22.61 17.68
C ARG A 22 -11.64 21.43 18.56
N ASN A 23 -12.63 20.61 18.86
CA ASN A 23 -12.40 19.33 19.54
C ASN A 23 -12.07 18.24 18.49
N ILE A 24 -10.84 17.73 18.53
CA ILE A 24 -10.35 16.71 17.57
C ILE A 24 -10.06 15.42 18.33
N ILE A 25 -10.67 14.32 17.89
CA ILE A 25 -10.47 12.99 18.45
C ILE A 25 -9.86 12.10 17.35
N THR A 26 -8.75 11.47 17.64
CA THR A 26 -8.08 10.46 16.82
C THR A 26 -8.32 9.07 17.43
N VAL A 27 -7.78 8.00 16.82
CA VAL A 27 -7.94 6.64 17.36
C VAL A 27 -7.26 6.48 18.72
N GLU A 28 -6.21 7.25 19.00
CA GLU A 28 -5.52 7.28 20.30
C GLU A 28 -6.35 7.96 21.40
N GLY A 29 -7.41 8.67 21.04
CA GLY A 29 -8.34 9.33 21.96
C GLY A 29 -9.56 8.47 22.33
N LEU A 30 -9.55 7.20 21.99
CA LEU A 30 -10.55 6.24 22.46
C LEU A 30 -10.40 6.01 23.98
N THR A 31 -11.53 5.80 24.67
CA THR A 31 -11.51 5.35 26.07
C THR A 31 -11.10 3.88 26.13
N GLU A 32 -10.58 3.41 27.28
CA GLU A 32 -10.22 2.00 27.48
C GLU A 32 -11.39 1.04 27.20
N TRP A 33 -12.62 1.47 27.46
CA TRP A 33 -13.81 0.69 27.15
C TRP A 33 -14.04 0.59 25.64
N GLU A 34 -13.97 1.70 24.94
CA GLU A 34 -14.11 1.76 23.47
C GLU A 34 -13.02 0.93 22.77
N GLU A 35 -11.77 1.01 23.22
CA GLU A 35 -10.68 0.17 22.70
C GLU A 35 -11.00 -1.32 22.84
N LYS A 36 -11.47 -1.76 24.01
CA LYS A 36 -11.86 -3.14 24.25
C LYS A 36 -13.02 -3.57 23.36
N VAL A 37 -14.07 -2.74 23.25
CA VAL A 37 -15.25 -3.04 22.43
C VAL A 37 -14.90 -3.14 20.96
N TYR A 38 -14.17 -2.17 20.42
CA TYR A 38 -13.83 -2.18 18.99
C TYR A 38 -12.84 -3.30 18.66
N THR A 39 -11.86 -3.56 19.51
CA THR A 39 -10.95 -4.70 19.34
C THR A 39 -11.71 -6.03 19.32
N TYR A 40 -12.61 -6.23 20.28
CA TYR A 40 -13.46 -7.41 20.33
C TYR A 40 -14.34 -7.53 19.08
N ALA A 41 -15.07 -6.47 18.74
CA ALA A 41 -16.05 -6.50 17.66
C ALA A 41 -15.41 -6.77 16.29
N TYR A 42 -14.34 -6.04 15.97
CA TYR A 42 -13.63 -6.22 14.71
C TYR A 42 -12.88 -7.56 14.63
N GLY A 43 -12.37 -8.04 15.77
CA GLY A 43 -11.77 -9.37 15.87
C GLY A 43 -12.80 -10.48 15.68
N LYS A 44 -13.92 -10.41 16.40
CA LYS A 44 -14.99 -11.40 16.37
C LYS A 44 -15.64 -11.53 14.99
N ALA A 45 -15.85 -10.40 14.31
CA ALA A 45 -16.36 -10.38 12.95
C ALA A 45 -15.34 -10.89 11.93
N GLY A 46 -14.05 -10.94 12.27
CA GLY A 46 -12.96 -11.18 11.32
C GLY A 46 -12.84 -10.05 10.28
N ALA A 47 -13.09 -8.81 10.71
CA ALA A 47 -13.14 -7.63 9.86
C ALA A 47 -11.75 -7.04 9.54
N VAL A 48 -10.68 -7.59 10.12
CA VAL A 48 -9.32 -7.10 9.98
C VAL A 48 -8.52 -8.01 9.04
N GLN A 49 -8.02 -7.46 7.92
CA GLN A 49 -7.04 -8.12 7.07
C GLN A 49 -5.71 -7.37 7.14
N CYS A 50 -5.34 -6.54 6.17
CA CYS A 50 -4.09 -5.79 6.30
C CYS A 50 -4.11 -4.77 7.46
N GLY A 51 -5.28 -4.30 7.87
CA GLY A 51 -5.47 -3.41 9.02
C GLY A 51 -5.34 -1.92 8.72
N PHE A 52 -4.82 -1.53 7.55
CA PHE A 52 -4.49 -0.14 7.23
C PHE A 52 -5.69 0.81 7.29
N CYS A 53 -6.87 0.37 6.85
CA CYS A 53 -8.09 1.20 6.88
C CYS A 53 -8.84 1.14 8.23
N ILE A 54 -8.52 0.17 9.10
CA ILE A 54 -9.36 -0.15 10.26
C ILE A 54 -9.42 0.98 11.29
N PRO A 55 -8.33 1.67 11.67
CA PRO A 55 -8.43 2.81 12.58
C PRO A 55 -9.42 3.88 12.08
N GLY A 56 -9.42 4.17 10.78
CA GLY A 56 -10.40 5.07 10.16
C GLY A 56 -11.84 4.54 10.22
N MET A 57 -12.05 3.24 10.02
CA MET A 57 -13.36 2.59 10.15
C MET A 57 -13.86 2.65 11.59
N VAL A 58 -12.98 2.44 12.57
CA VAL A 58 -13.28 2.57 14.01
C VAL A 58 -13.74 3.98 14.36
N MET A 59 -13.04 5.01 13.86
CA MET A 59 -13.46 6.40 14.11
C MET A 59 -14.82 6.70 13.50
N CYS A 60 -15.14 6.16 12.32
CA CYS A 60 -16.48 6.27 11.75
C CYS A 60 -17.54 5.52 12.56
N THR A 61 -17.19 4.34 13.06
CA THR A 61 -18.05 3.54 13.94
C THR A 61 -18.34 4.29 15.24
N LYS A 62 -17.30 4.85 15.88
CA LYS A 62 -17.45 5.67 17.08
C LYS A 62 -18.40 6.84 16.84
N ALA A 63 -18.14 7.66 15.83
CA ALA A 63 -18.98 8.83 15.54
C ALA A 63 -20.45 8.45 15.25
N LEU A 64 -20.69 7.30 14.62
CA LEU A 64 -22.03 6.78 14.40
C LEU A 64 -22.69 6.34 15.73
N LEU A 65 -21.99 5.53 16.54
CA LEU A 65 -22.51 4.99 17.78
C LEU A 65 -22.62 6.02 18.90
N ASP A 66 -21.92 7.12 18.84
CA ASP A 66 -22.09 8.25 19.75
C ASP A 66 -23.48 8.91 19.61
N VAL A 67 -24.05 8.91 18.39
CA VAL A 67 -25.34 9.54 18.09
C VAL A 67 -26.47 8.55 17.86
N ASN A 68 -26.20 7.34 17.39
CA ASN A 68 -27.19 6.30 17.14
C ASN A 68 -26.69 4.95 17.66
N LYS A 69 -27.32 4.45 18.72
CA LYS A 69 -26.93 3.18 19.37
C LYS A 69 -27.43 1.94 18.64
N GLU A 70 -28.41 2.08 17.74
CA GLU A 70 -29.05 1.01 16.97
C GLU A 70 -29.07 1.31 15.48
N PRO A 71 -27.88 1.47 14.83
CA PRO A 71 -27.86 1.86 13.44
C PRO A 71 -28.36 0.74 12.52
N THR A 72 -29.12 1.13 11.53
CA THR A 72 -29.48 0.28 10.40
C THR A 72 -28.26 0.02 9.49
N ASP A 73 -28.33 -1.00 8.64
CA ASP A 73 -27.30 -1.28 7.67
C ASP A 73 -26.98 -0.11 6.73
N GLU A 74 -28.01 0.62 6.35
CA GLU A 74 -27.88 1.77 5.45
C GLU A 74 -27.15 2.93 6.16
N GLU A 75 -27.43 3.17 7.43
CA GLU A 75 -26.73 4.15 8.25
C GLU A 75 -25.25 3.75 8.46
N ILE A 76 -24.98 2.46 8.70
CA ILE A 76 -23.61 1.94 8.81
C ILE A 76 -22.86 2.15 7.49
N LYS A 77 -23.43 1.75 6.36
CA LYS A 77 -22.82 1.95 5.03
C LYS A 77 -22.58 3.42 4.76
N TYR A 78 -23.53 4.28 5.10
CA TYR A 78 -23.39 5.72 4.93
C TYR A 78 -22.26 6.30 5.80
N ALA A 79 -22.16 5.89 7.06
CA ALA A 79 -21.08 6.33 7.96
C ALA A 79 -19.68 5.92 7.43
N LEU A 80 -19.57 4.72 6.87
CA LEU A 80 -18.31 4.16 6.37
C LEU A 80 -17.93 4.61 4.95
N ARG A 81 -18.83 5.28 4.21
CA ARG A 81 -18.70 5.56 2.75
C ARG A 81 -17.41 6.24 2.31
N ASN A 82 -16.76 6.99 3.18
CA ASN A 82 -15.53 7.72 2.88
C ASN A 82 -14.24 6.98 3.27
N ASN A 83 -14.34 5.78 3.84
CA ASN A 83 -13.21 4.93 4.17
C ASN A 83 -13.18 3.73 3.23
N TYR A 84 -12.09 3.61 2.46
CA TYR A 84 -11.94 2.55 1.47
C TYR A 84 -11.16 1.38 2.05
N CYS A 85 -11.70 0.17 1.87
CA CYS A 85 -11.02 -1.08 2.16
C CYS A 85 -10.84 -1.88 0.87
N ARG A 86 -9.61 -2.28 0.57
CA ARG A 86 -9.29 -3.11 -0.60
C ARG A 86 -9.38 -4.61 -0.30
N CYS A 87 -9.39 -4.98 0.99
CA CYS A 87 -9.19 -6.37 1.41
C CYS A 87 -10.48 -7.13 1.72
N THR A 88 -11.44 -6.48 2.44
CA THR A 88 -12.49 -7.21 3.18
C THR A 88 -13.80 -7.39 2.41
N GLY A 89 -14.07 -6.56 1.41
CA GLY A 89 -15.39 -6.49 0.76
C GLY A 89 -16.49 -5.90 1.65
N TYR A 90 -16.14 -5.29 2.79
CA TYR A 90 -16.99 -4.53 3.73
C TYR A 90 -17.97 -5.33 4.59
N VAL A 91 -18.49 -6.48 4.17
CA VAL A 91 -19.54 -7.24 4.88
C VAL A 91 -19.14 -7.46 6.35
N LYS A 92 -17.93 -7.97 6.59
CA LYS A 92 -17.43 -8.21 7.97
C LYS A 92 -17.20 -6.92 8.77
N ILE A 93 -16.93 -5.80 8.11
CA ILE A 93 -16.82 -4.50 8.78
C ILE A 93 -18.20 -4.03 9.25
N ILE A 94 -19.24 -4.20 8.43
CA ILE A 94 -20.63 -3.91 8.82
C ILE A 94 -21.04 -4.80 10.00
N ASP A 95 -20.70 -6.08 9.98
CA ASP A 95 -20.93 -6.99 11.10
C ASP A 95 -20.19 -6.55 12.37
N ALA A 96 -18.96 -6.06 12.24
CA ALA A 96 -18.21 -5.51 13.37
C ALA A 96 -18.92 -4.30 14.01
N VAL A 97 -19.47 -3.41 13.21
CA VAL A 97 -20.25 -2.27 13.73
C VAL A 97 -21.48 -2.73 14.48
N ARG A 98 -22.23 -3.73 13.97
CA ARG A 98 -23.39 -4.32 14.68
C ARG A 98 -23.00 -4.95 16.01
N ILE A 99 -21.88 -5.70 16.03
CA ILE A 99 -21.35 -6.30 17.26
C ILE A 99 -20.96 -5.20 18.26
N ALA A 100 -20.25 -4.16 17.80
CA ALA A 100 -19.86 -3.02 18.64
C ALA A 100 -21.09 -2.32 19.24
N ALA A 101 -22.11 -2.04 18.42
CA ALA A 101 -23.36 -1.43 18.85
C ALA A 101 -24.02 -2.25 19.98
N LYS A 102 -24.15 -3.58 19.78
CA LYS A 102 -24.72 -4.48 20.77
C LYS A 102 -23.93 -4.48 22.07
N VAL A 103 -22.60 -4.63 22.01
CA VAL A 103 -21.74 -4.65 23.22
C VAL A 103 -21.78 -3.31 23.95
N MET A 104 -21.82 -2.18 23.23
CA MET A 104 -21.97 -0.85 23.85
C MET A 104 -23.31 -0.69 24.60
N GLN A 105 -24.39 -1.28 24.11
CA GLN A 105 -25.69 -1.26 24.77
C GLN A 105 -25.73 -2.17 25.99
N GLU A 106 -25.15 -3.37 25.87
CA GLU A 106 -25.10 -4.35 26.98
C GLU A 106 -24.15 -3.90 28.11
N GLY A 107 -23.18 -3.04 27.81
CA GLY A 107 -22.22 -2.51 28.79
C GLY A 107 -21.20 -3.52 29.29
N THR A 108 -21.17 -4.72 28.72
CA THR A 108 -20.25 -5.81 29.07
C THR A 108 -19.77 -6.55 27.86
N LEU A 109 -18.48 -6.93 27.86
CA LEU A 109 -17.95 -7.83 26.86
C LEU A 109 -18.49 -9.25 27.11
N PRO A 110 -18.90 -9.96 26.03
CA PRO A 110 -19.24 -11.37 26.17
C PRO A 110 -18.04 -12.18 26.70
N GLU A 111 -18.28 -13.14 27.59
CA GLU A 111 -17.24 -14.07 27.99
C GLU A 111 -16.75 -14.85 26.76
N GLU A 112 -15.43 -14.91 26.55
CA GLU A 112 -14.86 -15.76 25.53
C GLU A 112 -15.08 -17.22 25.90
N ILE A 113 -16.02 -17.89 25.23
CA ILE A 113 -16.27 -19.31 25.41
C ILE A 113 -15.10 -20.08 24.80
N ASN A 114 -14.38 -20.73 25.68
CA ASN A 114 -13.45 -21.85 25.51
C ASN A 114 -12.79 -22.05 24.13
N ASN A 115 -11.48 -21.94 24.14
CA ASN A 115 -10.58 -22.08 23.01
C ASN A 115 -10.32 -23.55 22.63
N ASP A 116 -11.34 -24.28 22.28
CA ASP A 116 -11.15 -25.55 21.59
C ASP A 116 -10.72 -25.27 20.14
N TRP A 117 -9.41 -25.17 19.99
CA TRP A 117 -8.77 -24.84 18.72
C TRP A 117 -8.81 -26.07 17.80
N HIS A 118 -9.80 -26.11 16.91
CA HIS A 118 -9.95 -27.14 15.91
C HIS A 118 -10.21 -26.53 14.53
N ILE A 119 -10.10 -27.31 13.48
CA ILE A 119 -10.44 -26.89 12.13
C ILE A 119 -11.89 -26.40 12.10
N GLY A 120 -12.10 -25.16 11.64
CA GLY A 120 -13.43 -24.51 11.61
C GLY A 120 -13.71 -23.59 12.81
N SER A 121 -12.85 -23.55 13.84
CA SER A 121 -12.96 -22.57 14.93
C SER A 121 -12.77 -21.15 14.40
N ARG A 122 -13.59 -20.23 14.89
CA ARG A 122 -13.44 -18.79 14.61
C ARG A 122 -12.48 -18.17 15.63
N VAL A 123 -11.22 -18.14 15.26
CA VAL A 123 -10.16 -17.52 16.06
C VAL A 123 -9.87 -16.12 15.52
N ALA A 124 -9.87 -15.12 16.41
CA ALA A 124 -9.40 -13.79 16.02
C ALA A 124 -7.90 -13.84 15.68
N ARG A 125 -7.48 -13.04 14.70
CA ARG A 125 -6.05 -12.94 14.43
C ARG A 125 -5.32 -12.30 15.62
N ILE A 126 -4.08 -12.75 15.85
CA ILE A 126 -3.30 -12.39 17.04
C ILE A 126 -2.97 -10.92 17.16
N ASP A 127 -2.82 -10.21 16.02
CA ASP A 127 -2.48 -8.78 15.93
C ASP A 127 -3.70 -7.87 15.74
N VAL A 128 -4.91 -8.37 16.06
CA VAL A 128 -6.16 -7.61 15.81
C VAL A 128 -6.19 -6.30 16.60
N GLY A 129 -5.76 -6.31 17.87
CA GLY A 129 -5.75 -5.13 18.73
C GLY A 129 -4.87 -4.02 18.14
N GLU A 130 -3.64 -4.36 17.77
CA GLU A 130 -2.71 -3.41 17.18
C GLU A 130 -3.25 -2.82 15.86
N LYS A 131 -3.91 -3.64 15.03
CA LYS A 131 -4.49 -3.18 13.76
C LYS A 131 -5.74 -2.34 13.95
N VAL A 132 -6.53 -2.59 14.99
CA VAL A 132 -7.73 -1.81 15.33
C VAL A 132 -7.36 -0.46 15.91
N LEU A 133 -6.37 -0.43 16.79
CA LEU A 133 -5.92 0.79 17.48
C LEU A 133 -4.85 1.59 16.71
N GLY A 134 -4.40 1.09 15.54
CA GLY A 134 -3.44 1.79 14.71
C GLY A 134 -1.99 1.72 15.19
N THR A 135 -1.67 0.85 16.16
CA THR A 135 -0.32 0.66 16.69
C THR A 135 0.47 -0.44 15.98
N GLY A 136 -0.19 -1.19 15.09
CA GLY A 136 0.43 -2.28 14.35
C GLY A 136 1.45 -1.79 13.33
N LYS A 137 2.65 -2.33 13.39
CA LYS A 137 3.76 -1.96 12.52
C LYS A 137 3.64 -2.59 11.12
N TYR A 138 4.04 -1.82 10.13
CA TYR A 138 4.21 -2.20 8.74
C TYR A 138 5.70 -2.15 8.37
N PRO A 139 6.13 -2.68 7.21
CA PRO A 139 7.55 -2.69 6.84
C PRO A 139 8.24 -1.33 6.93
N ASP A 140 7.55 -0.25 6.57
CA ASP A 140 8.09 1.12 6.62
C ASP A 140 8.21 1.70 8.04
N ASP A 141 7.69 1.02 9.07
CA ASP A 141 7.74 1.45 10.47
C ASP A 141 8.93 0.84 11.24
N PHE A 142 9.76 0.02 10.56
CA PHE A 142 10.94 -0.58 11.17
C PHE A 142 12.18 0.24 10.89
N TYR A 143 12.80 0.72 11.96
CA TYR A 143 14.05 1.48 11.92
C TYR A 143 15.11 0.77 12.77
N LEU A 144 16.28 0.55 12.17
CA LEU A 144 17.43 -0.05 12.84
C LEU A 144 18.55 0.99 12.96
N ASP A 145 19.32 0.89 14.02
CA ASP A 145 20.50 1.75 14.20
C ASP A 145 21.47 1.57 13.04
N GLY A 146 21.85 2.66 12.41
CA GLY A 146 22.72 2.64 11.23
C GLY A 146 22.06 2.21 9.91
N MET A 147 20.72 2.06 9.87
CA MET A 147 20.00 1.75 8.65
C MET A 147 20.21 2.84 7.59
N LEU A 148 20.42 2.41 6.34
CA LEU A 148 20.46 3.31 5.19
C LEU A 148 19.08 3.42 4.53
N TYR A 149 18.86 4.56 3.89
CA TYR A 149 17.66 4.86 3.13
C TYR A 149 17.92 4.69 1.66
N GLY A 150 17.02 3.96 0.98
CA GLY A 150 17.10 3.72 -0.44
C GLY A 150 16.24 4.66 -1.27
N SER A 151 16.76 5.10 -2.43
CA SER A 151 15.99 5.79 -3.47
C SER A 151 16.34 5.23 -4.84
N ALA A 152 15.32 5.11 -5.72
CA ALA A 152 15.52 4.59 -7.05
C ALA A 152 15.48 5.71 -8.10
N LEU A 153 16.50 5.77 -8.96
CA LEU A 153 16.39 6.49 -10.21
C LEU A 153 15.57 5.65 -11.20
N ARG A 154 14.47 6.23 -11.67
CA ARG A 154 13.58 5.58 -12.62
C ARG A 154 13.59 6.26 -13.98
N SER A 155 13.39 5.48 -15.03
CA SER A 155 13.29 6.00 -16.38
C SER A 155 12.11 6.98 -16.53
N LYS A 156 12.34 8.07 -17.24
CA LYS A 156 11.32 9.02 -17.67
C LYS A 156 10.76 8.74 -19.08
N TYR A 157 11.27 7.69 -19.72
CA TYR A 157 10.85 7.27 -21.06
C TYR A 157 10.27 5.86 -21.01
N PRO A 158 9.10 5.63 -21.62
CA PRO A 158 8.47 4.30 -21.62
C PRO A 158 9.23 3.30 -22.50
N ARG A 159 9.92 3.74 -23.53
CA ARG A 159 10.81 2.92 -24.35
C ARG A 159 12.01 3.72 -24.80
N ALA A 160 13.17 3.37 -24.28
CA ALA A 160 14.44 4.01 -24.60
C ALA A 160 15.59 3.03 -24.34
N ARG A 161 16.66 3.16 -25.12
CA ARG A 161 17.92 2.49 -24.85
C ARG A 161 18.76 3.33 -23.92
N VAL A 162 19.27 2.75 -22.85
CA VAL A 162 20.20 3.42 -21.93
C VAL A 162 21.59 3.42 -22.58
N LEU A 163 22.12 4.59 -22.89
CA LEU A 163 23.44 4.74 -23.55
C LEU A 163 24.57 4.87 -22.52
N SER A 164 24.35 5.64 -21.46
CA SER A 164 25.33 5.83 -20.40
C SER A 164 24.65 6.17 -19.08
N ILE A 165 25.34 5.89 -17.95
CA ILE A 165 24.91 6.23 -16.60
C ILE A 165 26.12 6.86 -15.88
N ASP A 166 26.04 8.17 -15.60
CA ASP A 166 27.05 8.88 -14.82
C ASP A 166 26.56 9.08 -13.37
N LYS A 167 27.18 8.36 -12.45
CA LYS A 167 26.90 8.40 -11.00
C LYS A 167 27.84 9.29 -10.20
N THR A 168 28.77 9.99 -10.86
CA THR A 168 29.86 10.76 -10.21
C THR A 168 29.33 11.82 -9.25
N LYS A 169 28.36 12.64 -9.66
CA LYS A 169 27.79 13.70 -8.84
C LYS A 169 26.99 13.15 -7.65
N ALA A 170 26.30 12.03 -7.83
CA ALA A 170 25.55 11.38 -6.77
C ALA A 170 26.47 10.81 -5.71
N LEU A 171 27.55 10.13 -6.10
CA LEU A 171 28.57 9.59 -5.19
C LEU A 171 29.33 10.67 -4.42
N ALA A 172 29.48 11.87 -4.99
CA ALA A 172 30.15 12.98 -4.35
C ALA A 172 29.28 13.70 -3.30
N LEU A 173 27.98 13.41 -3.23
CA LEU A 173 27.10 14.05 -2.25
C LEU A 173 27.36 13.48 -0.85
N PRO A 174 27.65 14.34 0.17
CA PRO A 174 27.87 13.87 1.53
C PRO A 174 26.67 13.10 2.07
N GLY A 175 26.92 11.96 2.70
CA GLY A 175 25.89 11.08 3.23
C GLY A 175 25.42 9.97 2.27
N VAL A 176 25.86 9.98 1.02
CA VAL A 176 25.67 8.85 0.10
C VAL A 176 26.72 7.79 0.38
N GLU A 177 26.26 6.57 0.63
CA GLU A 177 27.11 5.41 0.91
C GLU A 177 27.34 4.53 -0.34
N ALA A 178 26.34 4.45 -1.22
CA ALA A 178 26.46 3.69 -2.47
C ALA A 178 25.50 4.18 -3.55
N VAL A 179 25.92 3.97 -4.81
CA VAL A 179 25.05 4.06 -5.99
C VAL A 179 25.23 2.78 -6.80
N VAL A 180 24.18 1.98 -6.86
CA VAL A 180 24.17 0.64 -7.47
C VAL A 180 23.48 0.71 -8.83
N THR A 181 24.10 0.10 -9.85
CA THR A 181 23.59 -0.08 -11.21
C THR A 181 23.50 -1.56 -11.55
N ALA A 182 23.03 -1.89 -12.74
CA ALA A 182 22.96 -3.28 -13.20
C ALA A 182 24.30 -4.03 -13.13
N GLU A 183 25.41 -3.33 -13.31
CA GLU A 183 26.78 -3.89 -13.27
C GLU A 183 27.19 -4.33 -11.86
N ASP A 184 26.57 -3.74 -10.83
CA ASP A 184 26.87 -4.03 -9.43
C ASP A 184 26.08 -5.25 -8.89
N ILE A 185 25.16 -5.83 -9.68
CA ILE A 185 24.35 -6.99 -9.29
C ILE A 185 25.19 -8.26 -9.43
N PRO A 186 25.47 -8.99 -8.32
CA PRO A 186 26.34 -10.16 -8.37
C PRO A 186 25.68 -11.42 -8.96
N GLY A 187 24.36 -11.39 -9.15
CA GLY A 187 23.57 -12.52 -9.65
C GLY A 187 22.86 -12.19 -10.96
N GLU A 188 21.75 -12.88 -11.21
CA GLU A 188 20.93 -12.65 -12.38
C GLU A 188 20.16 -11.33 -12.25
N ASN A 189 20.29 -10.44 -13.24
CA ASN A 189 19.61 -9.14 -13.26
C ASN A 189 18.20 -9.21 -13.89
N LYS A 190 17.76 -10.37 -14.35
CA LYS A 190 16.42 -10.59 -14.89
C LYS A 190 15.59 -11.40 -13.91
N ILE A 191 14.36 -10.96 -13.66
CA ILE A 191 13.37 -11.62 -12.79
C ILE A 191 12.07 -11.86 -13.55
N GLY A 192 11.18 -12.66 -12.99
CA GLY A 192 9.86 -12.95 -13.52
C GLY A 192 9.30 -14.24 -12.94
N HIS A 193 7.97 -14.38 -12.89
CA HIS A 193 7.33 -15.57 -12.34
C HIS A 193 7.37 -16.78 -13.27
N LEU A 194 7.17 -16.56 -14.56
CA LEU A 194 7.11 -17.61 -15.59
C LEU A 194 8.27 -17.51 -16.58
N LYS A 195 8.65 -16.30 -16.94
CA LYS A 195 9.81 -15.98 -17.76
C LYS A 195 10.65 -14.96 -17.01
N HIS A 196 11.98 -15.11 -17.04
CA HIS A 196 12.94 -14.13 -16.51
C HIS A 196 13.19 -13.06 -17.60
N ASP A 197 12.21 -12.20 -17.83
CA ASP A 197 12.20 -11.21 -18.92
C ASP A 197 12.25 -9.76 -18.44
N GLN A 198 12.12 -9.52 -17.13
CA GLN A 198 12.11 -8.18 -16.54
C GLN A 198 13.43 -7.87 -15.85
N TYR A 199 14.08 -6.80 -16.25
CA TYR A 199 15.28 -6.33 -15.56
C TYR A 199 14.95 -5.79 -14.17
N THR A 200 15.79 -6.15 -13.20
CA THR A 200 15.77 -5.50 -11.87
C THR A 200 16.29 -4.07 -11.98
N LEU A 201 17.41 -3.88 -12.69
CA LEU A 201 17.94 -2.58 -13.09
C LEU A 201 18.29 -2.64 -14.58
N ILE A 202 17.87 -1.63 -15.35
CA ILE A 202 18.17 -1.58 -16.77
C ILE A 202 19.67 -1.36 -16.98
N PRO A 203 20.39 -2.28 -17.67
CA PRO A 203 21.82 -2.12 -17.93
C PRO A 203 22.07 -1.08 -19.03
N ILE A 204 23.32 -0.62 -19.13
CA ILE A 204 23.80 0.12 -20.31
C ILE A 204 23.62 -0.77 -21.54
N GLY A 205 23.06 -0.21 -22.61
CA GLY A 205 22.66 -0.93 -23.82
C GLY A 205 21.27 -1.59 -23.73
N GLY A 206 20.70 -1.72 -22.54
CA GLY A 206 19.36 -2.28 -22.31
C GLY A 206 18.24 -1.32 -22.68
N LEU A 207 17.04 -1.88 -22.90
CA LEU A 207 15.81 -1.14 -23.18
C LEU A 207 14.95 -0.98 -21.93
N THR A 208 14.35 0.20 -21.79
CA THR A 208 13.22 0.37 -20.87
C THR A 208 11.94 -0.14 -21.51
N HIS A 209 11.05 -0.75 -20.73
CA HIS A 209 9.82 -1.37 -21.20
C HIS A 209 8.57 -0.62 -20.75
N TYR A 210 8.71 0.23 -19.71
CA TYR A 210 7.62 1.08 -19.21
C TYR A 210 8.16 2.35 -18.57
N LEU A 211 7.28 3.32 -18.38
CA LEU A 211 7.60 4.56 -17.66
C LEU A 211 7.84 4.22 -16.17
N GLY A 212 9.06 4.46 -15.72
CA GLY A 212 9.43 4.17 -14.33
C GLY A 212 10.29 2.93 -14.12
N ASP A 213 10.76 2.26 -15.19
CA ASP A 213 11.79 1.22 -15.07
C ASP A 213 12.98 1.71 -14.26
N ALA A 214 13.48 0.87 -13.34
CA ALA A 214 14.58 1.24 -12.47
C ALA A 214 15.93 1.18 -13.21
N ILE A 215 16.73 2.24 -13.08
CA ILE A 215 18.04 2.39 -13.72
C ILE A 215 19.17 2.23 -12.70
N ALA A 216 19.01 2.87 -11.53
CA ALA A 216 19.99 2.84 -10.46
C ALA A 216 19.32 2.95 -9.11
N LEU A 217 19.99 2.47 -8.07
CA LEU A 217 19.58 2.61 -6.67
C LEU A 217 20.65 3.41 -5.92
N VAL A 218 20.19 4.30 -5.04
CA VAL A 218 21.05 5.04 -4.13
C VAL A 218 20.80 4.55 -2.70
N ALA A 219 21.85 4.39 -1.92
CA ALA A 219 21.79 4.19 -0.49
C ALA A 219 22.48 5.37 0.21
N ALA A 220 21.77 6.01 1.15
CA ALA A 220 22.26 7.18 1.87
C ALA A 220 21.83 7.15 3.34
N ARG A 221 22.43 7.99 4.18
CA ARG A 221 22.19 8.06 5.64
C ARG A 221 20.81 8.58 6.01
N ASP A 222 20.17 9.31 5.12
CA ASP A 222 18.79 9.78 5.28
C ASP A 222 18.05 9.79 3.94
N LYS A 223 16.72 9.83 4.01
CA LYS A 223 15.84 9.76 2.85
C LYS A 223 16.00 10.96 1.91
N GLU A 224 16.15 12.17 2.46
CA GLU A 224 16.30 13.39 1.67
C GLU A 224 17.59 13.36 0.83
N THR A 225 18.69 12.91 1.44
CA THR A 225 19.98 12.72 0.77
C THR A 225 19.88 11.66 -0.33
N ALA A 226 19.20 10.51 -0.07
CA ALA A 226 18.98 9.47 -1.08
C ALA A 226 18.19 10.01 -2.28
N ASP A 227 17.11 10.74 -2.03
CA ASP A 227 16.26 11.33 -3.09
C ASP A 227 16.98 12.42 -3.90
N LYS A 228 17.80 13.24 -3.25
CA LYS A 228 18.64 14.24 -3.91
C LYS A 228 19.71 13.57 -4.79
N ALA A 229 20.38 12.57 -4.25
CA ALA A 229 21.42 11.85 -4.98
C ALA A 229 20.87 11.12 -6.21
N ALA A 230 19.72 10.47 -6.11
CA ALA A 230 19.06 9.82 -7.25
C ALA A 230 18.82 10.82 -8.40
N LYS A 231 18.45 12.07 -8.11
CA LYS A 231 18.25 13.12 -9.12
C LYS A 231 19.56 13.65 -9.73
N LEU A 232 20.70 13.43 -9.08
CA LEU A 232 22.01 13.85 -9.58
C LEU A 232 22.64 12.86 -10.56
N ILE A 233 22.13 11.63 -10.63
CA ILE A 233 22.58 10.62 -11.59
C ILE A 233 22.13 11.08 -12.98
N GLN A 234 23.08 11.16 -13.92
CA GLN A 234 22.82 11.54 -15.30
C GLN A 234 22.75 10.30 -16.17
N VAL A 235 21.69 10.19 -16.97
CA VAL A 235 21.49 9.06 -17.88
C VAL A 235 21.25 9.61 -19.29
N GLU A 236 22.00 9.11 -20.26
CA GLU A 236 21.77 9.37 -21.66
C GLU A 236 20.89 8.27 -22.26
N TYR A 237 19.92 8.67 -23.06
CA TYR A 237 18.94 7.77 -23.67
C TYR A 237 18.84 8.00 -25.18
N GLU A 238 18.72 6.91 -25.91
CA GLU A 238 18.15 6.89 -27.25
C GLU A 238 16.66 6.62 -27.12
N VAL A 239 15.81 7.64 -27.29
CA VAL A 239 14.36 7.51 -27.17
C VAL A 239 13.81 6.80 -28.40
N LEU A 240 13.03 5.76 -28.19
CA LEU A 240 12.47 4.90 -29.24
C LEU A 240 10.95 5.06 -29.34
N PRO A 241 10.35 4.72 -30.49
CA PRO A 241 8.90 4.64 -30.63
C PRO A 241 8.31 3.68 -29.59
N HIS A 242 7.18 4.07 -28.98
CA HIS A 242 6.50 3.31 -27.97
C HIS A 242 4.99 3.26 -28.24
N ILE A 243 4.30 2.39 -27.53
CA ILE A 243 2.85 2.16 -27.62
C ILE A 243 2.21 2.36 -26.24
N HIS A 244 0.93 2.78 -26.22
CA HIS A 244 0.19 3.00 -24.99
C HIS A 244 -1.11 2.22 -24.93
N THR A 245 -1.63 1.76 -26.05
CA THR A 245 -2.93 1.10 -26.11
C THR A 245 -2.84 -0.31 -26.69
N ILE A 246 -3.84 -1.15 -26.37
CA ILE A 246 -3.95 -2.50 -26.91
C ILE A 246 -4.12 -2.46 -28.44
N GLU A 247 -4.88 -1.50 -28.94
CA GLU A 247 -5.15 -1.31 -30.36
C GLU A 247 -3.87 -0.96 -31.15
N GLU A 248 -2.99 -0.14 -30.55
CA GLU A 248 -1.68 0.14 -31.12
C GLU A 248 -0.78 -1.10 -31.08
N ALA A 249 -0.75 -1.79 -29.96
CA ALA A 249 0.08 -2.98 -29.76
C ALA A 249 -0.30 -4.15 -30.69
N ALA A 250 -1.57 -4.25 -31.08
CA ALA A 250 -2.08 -5.30 -31.95
C ALA A 250 -1.80 -5.09 -33.44
N LYS A 251 -1.31 -3.91 -33.85
CA LYS A 251 -0.98 -3.64 -35.26
C LYS A 251 0.21 -4.50 -35.71
N PRO A 252 0.22 -4.99 -36.96
CA PRO A 252 1.32 -5.81 -37.47
C PRO A 252 2.69 -5.13 -37.48
N ASP A 253 2.71 -3.80 -37.60
CA ASP A 253 3.89 -2.95 -37.66
C ASP A 253 4.17 -2.23 -36.32
N ALA A 254 3.48 -2.61 -35.23
CA ALA A 254 3.68 -2.01 -33.92
C ALA A 254 5.12 -2.19 -33.41
N PRO A 255 5.70 -1.18 -32.75
CA PRO A 255 6.94 -1.36 -32.03
C PRO A 255 6.79 -2.48 -30.99
N LYS A 256 7.78 -3.38 -30.92
CA LYS A 256 7.77 -4.46 -29.93
C LYS A 256 8.11 -3.92 -28.55
N VAL A 257 7.40 -4.38 -27.51
CA VAL A 257 7.74 -4.09 -26.12
C VAL A 257 9.01 -4.83 -25.72
N PHE A 258 9.11 -6.11 -26.12
CA PHE A 258 10.30 -6.95 -25.93
C PHE A 258 10.86 -7.29 -27.31
N ASP A 259 12.10 -6.91 -27.57
CA ASP A 259 12.73 -7.12 -28.89
C ASP A 259 12.89 -8.61 -29.23
N GLU A 260 13.02 -9.46 -28.22
CA GLU A 260 13.18 -10.90 -28.33
C GLU A 260 11.88 -11.65 -28.73
N GLU A 261 10.71 -11.02 -28.51
CA GLU A 261 9.42 -11.64 -28.80
C GLU A 261 9.00 -11.39 -30.26
N GLU A 262 8.21 -12.27 -30.84
CA GLU A 262 7.74 -12.13 -32.21
C GLU A 262 6.73 -10.97 -32.37
N ASN A 263 5.91 -10.75 -31.35
CA ASN A 263 4.86 -9.73 -31.33
C ASN A 263 4.56 -9.28 -29.88
N ASN A 264 3.58 -8.41 -29.71
CA ASN A 264 3.17 -7.89 -28.38
C ASN A 264 2.11 -8.75 -27.66
N ILE A 265 1.93 -10.03 -28.04
CA ILE A 265 1.00 -10.93 -27.37
C ILE A 265 1.71 -11.61 -26.19
N CYS A 266 1.35 -11.21 -24.98
CA CYS A 266 1.94 -11.72 -23.76
C CYS A 266 1.69 -13.23 -23.57
N ALA A 267 0.46 -13.70 -23.80
CA ALA A 267 0.10 -15.10 -23.70
C ALA A 267 -1.17 -15.41 -24.51
N TYR A 268 -1.23 -16.60 -25.10
CA TYR A 268 -2.44 -17.16 -25.69
C TYR A 268 -2.79 -18.46 -24.97
N LYS A 269 -4.01 -18.55 -24.46
CA LYS A 269 -4.55 -19.78 -23.86
C LYS A 269 -5.92 -20.09 -24.41
N HIS A 270 -6.08 -21.27 -24.95
CA HIS A 270 -7.36 -21.79 -25.39
C HIS A 270 -7.82 -22.90 -24.44
N ILE A 271 -9.00 -22.75 -23.86
CA ILE A 271 -9.61 -23.78 -23.01
C ILE A 271 -10.91 -24.23 -23.67
N SER A 272 -10.99 -25.51 -23.96
CA SER A 272 -12.19 -26.15 -24.53
C SER A 272 -12.66 -27.25 -23.58
N ARG A 273 -13.98 -27.32 -23.31
CA ARG A 273 -14.59 -28.34 -22.47
C ARG A 273 -15.93 -28.78 -23.12
N GLY A 274 -16.08 -30.06 -23.26
CA GLY A 274 -17.26 -30.67 -23.96
C GLY A 274 -16.97 -30.94 -25.42
N ASN A 275 -17.96 -31.59 -26.09
CA ASN A 275 -17.89 -31.94 -27.52
C ASN A 275 -18.35 -30.77 -28.38
#